data_a162545d0e9cccdfacf01f181039b3c9
#
_entry.id   a162545d0e9cccdfacf01f181039b3c9
#
_cell.length_a   1.000
_cell.length_b   1.000
_cell.length_c   1.000
_cell.angle_alpha   90.00
_cell.angle_beta   90.00
_cell.angle_gamma   90.00
#
_symmetry.space_group_name_H-M   'P 1'
#
loop_
_entity.id
_entity.type
_entity.pdbx_description
1 polymer ?
#
loop_
_entity_poly.entity_id
_entity_poly.type
_entity_poly.pdbx_seq_one_letter_code
_entity_poly.pdbx_strand_id
1 'polypeptide(L)'
;MKVLVHTKNLSRQEWLQYRTQGIGGSDVSVIAGINPYRSVYQLWLEKTGQITPEETENEYTQFGTLLEPIVRKVFTQKTGIKVRKKNMLLQSEEYPFMLANLDGVIRINGEFCLFEAKTASAYKSDEWKNGIPQEYLLQIQHYMAVTGAIRTYIAVIIGGNHFEYRIIERDDKMIADIIAMEKQFWEVNVIGGVEPLPDGLSITSDYLNQRYCMSNGKTVILPSEIILMCEKYSLISDSIDKLSTEKEMVCNRIKNSLKENEIGVAGDYKISWKQINSTRFNQTKFKAENPELYSKYVMQSCYRRFNISQEGTKWGVST
;
A
#
# COMPACT_ATOMS: atom_id res chain seq x y z
N MET A 1 -4.60 -6.81 -28.29
CA MET A 1 -3.85 -5.71 -27.63
C MET A 1 -3.24 -4.77 -28.66
N LYS A 2 -3.20 -3.48 -28.37
CA LYS A 2 -2.50 -2.46 -29.17
C LYS A 2 -1.43 -1.74 -28.36
N VAL A 3 -0.47 -1.12 -29.04
CA VAL A 3 0.53 -0.26 -28.42
C VAL A 3 -0.10 1.11 -28.20
N LEU A 4 -0.20 1.54 -26.93
CA LEU A 4 -0.68 2.88 -26.59
C LEU A 4 0.45 3.90 -26.82
N VAL A 5 1.64 3.61 -26.32
CA VAL A 5 2.82 4.45 -26.50
C VAL A 5 4.12 3.66 -26.34
N HIS A 6 5.19 4.09 -27.02
CA HIS A 6 6.55 3.60 -26.80
C HIS A 6 7.19 4.34 -25.63
N THR A 7 7.64 3.61 -24.60
CA THR A 7 8.09 4.20 -23.34
C THR A 7 9.59 4.53 -23.28
N LYS A 8 10.38 4.15 -24.29
CA LYS A 8 11.84 4.27 -24.29
C LYS A 8 12.36 5.70 -24.08
N ASN A 9 11.65 6.68 -24.65
CA ASN A 9 12.08 8.07 -24.66
C ASN A 9 11.14 9.00 -23.87
N LEU A 10 10.16 8.42 -23.14
CA LEU A 10 9.28 9.19 -22.29
C LEU A 10 10.02 9.68 -21.05
N SER A 11 9.78 10.92 -20.69
CA SER A 11 10.08 11.40 -19.35
C SER A 11 9.19 10.68 -18.32
N ARG A 12 9.60 10.70 -17.06
CA ARG A 12 8.82 10.11 -15.97
C ARG A 12 7.42 10.71 -15.89
N GLN A 13 7.32 12.04 -16.03
CA GLN A 13 6.05 12.77 -15.98
C GLN A 13 5.10 12.36 -17.12
N GLU A 14 5.60 12.25 -18.35
CA GLU A 14 4.81 11.79 -19.49
C GLU A 14 4.33 10.35 -19.28
N TRP A 15 5.19 9.47 -18.76
CA TRP A 15 4.82 8.09 -18.47
C TRP A 15 3.71 8.00 -17.42
N LEU A 16 3.78 8.78 -16.33
CA LEU A 16 2.72 8.88 -15.32
C LEU A 16 1.40 9.38 -15.94
N GLN A 17 1.48 10.36 -16.82
CA GLN A 17 0.32 10.90 -17.54
C GLN A 17 -0.38 9.85 -18.42
N TYR A 18 0.39 9.02 -19.14
CA TYR A 18 -0.21 7.90 -19.89
C TYR A 18 -0.86 6.87 -18.95
N ARG A 19 -0.31 6.63 -17.78
CA ARG A 19 -0.89 5.70 -16.79
C ARG A 19 -2.22 6.18 -16.21
N THR A 20 -2.51 7.48 -16.20
CA THR A 20 -3.84 7.96 -15.74
C THR A 20 -4.96 7.65 -16.73
N GLN A 21 -4.64 7.31 -17.98
CA GLN A 21 -5.63 6.99 -19.00
C GLN A 21 -6.25 5.59 -18.86
N GLY A 22 -5.86 4.81 -17.86
CA GLY A 22 -6.41 3.49 -17.61
C GLY A 22 -5.87 2.88 -16.31
N ILE A 23 -6.20 1.61 -16.11
CA ILE A 23 -5.81 0.81 -14.95
C ILE A 23 -4.59 -0.03 -15.32
N GLY A 24 -3.48 0.14 -14.62
CA GLY A 24 -2.28 -0.68 -14.77
C GLY A 24 -2.30 -1.88 -13.83
N GLY A 25 -1.44 -2.88 -14.07
CA GLY A 25 -1.42 -4.10 -13.27
C GLY A 25 -1.19 -3.89 -11.77
N SER A 26 -0.39 -2.88 -11.38
CA SER A 26 -0.21 -2.52 -9.96
C SER A 26 -1.45 -1.87 -9.33
N ASP A 27 -2.36 -1.31 -10.12
CA ASP A 27 -3.58 -0.68 -9.63
C ASP A 27 -4.64 -1.73 -9.22
N VAL A 28 -4.55 -2.96 -9.75
CA VAL A 28 -5.52 -4.05 -9.49
C VAL A 28 -5.61 -4.38 -8.01
N SER A 29 -4.46 -4.54 -7.35
CA SER A 29 -4.42 -4.82 -5.90
C SER A 29 -4.98 -3.68 -5.06
N VAL A 30 -4.88 -2.44 -5.56
CA VAL A 30 -5.48 -1.25 -4.93
C VAL A 30 -7.00 -1.31 -5.04
N ILE A 31 -7.53 -1.56 -6.24
CA ILE A 31 -8.99 -1.67 -6.48
C ILE A 31 -9.58 -2.84 -5.69
N ALA A 32 -8.83 -3.94 -5.57
CA ALA A 32 -9.20 -5.10 -4.76
C ALA A 32 -9.13 -4.86 -3.23
N GLY A 33 -8.64 -3.70 -2.78
CA GLY A 33 -8.54 -3.35 -1.36
C GLY A 33 -7.48 -4.13 -0.58
N ILE A 34 -6.54 -4.79 -1.25
CA ILE A 34 -5.47 -5.58 -0.61
C ILE A 34 -4.09 -4.91 -0.66
N ASN A 35 -3.99 -3.75 -1.29
CA ASN A 35 -2.73 -3.00 -1.35
C ASN A 35 -2.50 -2.22 -0.04
N PRO A 36 -1.40 -2.48 0.71
CA PRO A 36 -1.17 -1.81 1.99
C PRO A 36 -0.59 -0.39 1.83
N TYR A 37 -0.18 0.01 0.61
CA TYR A 37 0.56 1.25 0.38
C TYR A 37 -0.24 2.32 -0.36
N ARG A 38 -1.40 1.98 -0.90
CA ARG A 38 -2.20 2.90 -1.70
C ARG A 38 -3.68 2.55 -1.60
N SER A 39 -4.54 3.55 -1.38
CA SER A 39 -5.98 3.34 -1.24
C SER A 39 -6.71 3.50 -2.57
N VAL A 40 -7.90 2.90 -2.68
CA VAL A 40 -8.81 3.08 -3.83
C VAL A 40 -9.17 4.55 -3.99
N TYR A 41 -9.35 5.26 -2.88
CA TYR A 41 -9.66 6.69 -2.87
C TYR A 41 -8.55 7.53 -3.51
N GLN A 42 -7.30 7.28 -3.13
CA GLN A 42 -6.14 7.95 -3.72
C GLN A 42 -6.00 7.62 -5.21
N LEU A 43 -6.16 6.35 -5.58
CA LEU A 43 -6.13 5.92 -6.98
C LEU A 43 -7.19 6.67 -7.82
N TRP A 44 -8.41 6.80 -7.31
CA TRP A 44 -9.47 7.52 -7.97
C TRP A 44 -9.12 9.00 -8.20
N LEU A 45 -8.57 9.68 -7.18
CA LEU A 45 -8.13 11.07 -7.32
C LEU A 45 -7.08 11.25 -8.41
N GLU A 46 -6.13 10.31 -8.52
CA GLU A 46 -5.12 10.33 -9.57
C GLU A 46 -5.73 10.07 -10.96
N LYS A 47 -6.62 9.08 -11.08
CA LYS A 47 -7.28 8.75 -12.37
C LYS A 47 -8.23 9.85 -12.84
N THR A 48 -8.81 10.61 -11.92
CA THR A 48 -9.68 11.76 -12.23
C THR A 48 -8.91 13.09 -12.37
N GLY A 49 -7.58 13.07 -12.21
CA GLY A 49 -6.71 14.25 -12.35
C GLY A 49 -6.86 15.28 -11.21
N GLN A 50 -7.48 14.90 -10.08
CA GLN A 50 -7.64 15.78 -8.91
C GLN A 50 -6.32 15.93 -8.13
N ILE A 51 -5.45 14.94 -8.22
CA ILE A 51 -4.07 15.01 -7.74
C ILE A 51 -3.13 14.53 -8.85
N THR A 52 -1.93 15.10 -8.87
CA THR A 52 -0.86 14.57 -9.73
C THR A 52 -0.38 13.23 -9.15
N PRO A 53 -0.26 12.16 -9.95
CA PRO A 53 0.33 10.93 -9.46
C PRO A 53 1.74 11.21 -8.95
N GLU A 54 1.92 11.15 -7.66
CA GLU A 54 3.25 11.16 -7.05
C GLU A 54 3.65 9.71 -6.80
N GLU A 55 4.64 9.23 -7.53
CA GLU A 55 5.38 8.09 -7.00
C GLU A 55 6.22 8.64 -5.86
N THR A 56 5.94 8.20 -4.65
CA THR A 56 6.91 8.28 -3.56
C THR A 56 8.14 7.49 -4.03
N GLU A 57 9.09 8.21 -4.66
CA GLU A 57 10.42 7.66 -4.91
C GLU A 57 11.05 7.35 -3.56
N ASN A 58 10.87 6.12 -3.13
CA ASN A 58 11.59 5.59 -1.99
C ASN A 58 12.72 4.68 -2.52
N GLU A 59 13.69 4.40 -1.67
CA GLU A 59 14.82 3.54 -2.02
C GLU A 59 14.37 2.17 -2.56
N TYR A 60 13.24 1.62 -2.07
CA TYR A 60 12.73 0.32 -2.52
C TYR A 60 12.28 0.33 -3.98
N THR A 61 11.58 1.39 -4.41
CA THR A 61 11.14 1.52 -5.81
C THR A 61 12.30 1.82 -6.75
N GLN A 62 13.27 2.64 -6.31
CA GLN A 62 14.50 2.91 -7.06
C GLN A 62 15.32 1.64 -7.25
N PHE A 63 15.61 0.89 -6.17
CA PHE A 63 16.33 -0.38 -6.26
C PHE A 63 15.57 -1.43 -7.04
N GLY A 64 14.22 -1.47 -6.96
CA GLY A 64 13.40 -2.34 -7.81
C GLY A 64 13.68 -2.12 -9.28
N THR A 65 13.66 -0.86 -9.72
CA THR A 65 13.94 -0.49 -11.12
C THR A 65 15.38 -0.80 -11.53
N LEU A 66 16.37 -0.51 -10.67
CA LEU A 66 17.78 -0.77 -10.93
C LEU A 66 18.10 -2.27 -11.02
N LEU A 67 17.42 -3.09 -10.22
CA LEU A 67 17.66 -4.52 -10.14
C LEU A 67 16.87 -5.34 -11.18
N GLU A 68 15.80 -4.79 -11.79
CA GLU A 68 15.03 -5.48 -12.85
C GLU A 68 15.90 -6.12 -13.94
N PRO A 69 16.91 -5.43 -14.53
CA PRO A 69 17.79 -6.03 -15.51
C PRO A 69 18.63 -7.18 -14.95
N ILE A 70 18.98 -7.13 -13.66
CA ILE A 70 19.77 -8.16 -12.97
C ILE A 70 18.91 -9.40 -12.77
N VAL A 71 17.66 -9.23 -12.27
CA VAL A 71 16.70 -10.35 -12.12
C VAL A 71 16.52 -11.07 -13.46
N ARG A 72 16.33 -10.33 -14.54
CA ARG A 72 16.18 -10.87 -15.90
C ARG A 72 17.43 -11.62 -16.38
N LYS A 73 18.62 -11.08 -16.10
CA LYS A 73 19.90 -11.71 -16.44
C LYS A 73 20.08 -13.02 -15.68
N VAL A 74 19.83 -13.02 -14.37
CA VAL A 74 19.94 -14.22 -13.51
C VAL A 74 18.94 -15.29 -13.96
N PHE A 75 17.70 -14.89 -14.26
CA PHE A 75 16.69 -15.81 -14.81
C PHE A 75 17.19 -16.48 -16.09
N THR A 76 17.67 -15.68 -17.04
CA THR A 76 18.19 -16.22 -18.31
C THR A 76 19.38 -17.15 -18.09
N GLN A 77 20.30 -16.83 -17.18
CA GLN A 77 21.45 -17.69 -16.87
C GLN A 77 21.03 -19.01 -16.24
N LYS A 78 20.05 -19.01 -15.35
CA LYS A 78 19.60 -20.21 -14.64
C LYS A 78 18.70 -21.12 -15.48
N THR A 79 17.92 -20.55 -16.38
CA THR A 79 16.90 -21.31 -17.14
C THR A 79 17.29 -21.54 -18.60
N GLY A 80 18.22 -20.77 -19.15
CA GLY A 80 18.51 -20.75 -20.60
C GLY A 80 17.46 -19.98 -21.42
N ILE A 81 16.38 -19.51 -20.79
CA ILE A 81 15.26 -18.86 -21.46
C ILE A 81 15.57 -17.37 -21.66
N LYS A 82 15.53 -16.90 -22.92
CA LYS A 82 15.79 -15.51 -23.26
C LYS A 82 14.57 -14.63 -23.00
N VAL A 83 14.73 -13.61 -22.19
CA VAL A 83 13.73 -12.57 -21.95
C VAL A 83 14.02 -11.34 -22.80
N ARG A 84 13.02 -10.87 -23.54
CA ARG A 84 13.12 -9.65 -24.35
C ARG A 84 12.36 -8.52 -23.67
N LYS A 85 13.05 -7.40 -23.38
CA LYS A 85 12.43 -6.19 -22.81
C LYS A 85 11.42 -5.61 -23.81
N LYS A 86 10.27 -5.16 -23.31
CA LYS A 86 9.27 -4.40 -24.07
C LYS A 86 9.17 -2.98 -23.50
N ASN A 87 9.65 -1.99 -24.26
CA ASN A 87 9.54 -0.57 -23.89
C ASN A 87 8.25 0.02 -24.47
N MET A 88 7.12 -0.48 -24.04
CA MET A 88 5.79 -0.12 -24.56
C MET A 88 4.77 -0.20 -23.44
N LEU A 89 3.89 0.77 -23.38
CA LEU A 89 2.63 0.65 -22.66
C LEU A 89 1.59 0.07 -23.62
N LEU A 90 1.04 -1.06 -23.27
CA LEU A 90 0.05 -1.80 -24.03
C LEU A 90 -1.35 -1.48 -23.51
N GLN A 91 -2.34 -1.54 -24.39
CA GLN A 91 -3.75 -1.36 -24.06
C GLN A 91 -4.56 -2.53 -24.59
N SER A 92 -5.52 -3.00 -23.82
CA SER A 92 -6.50 -3.98 -24.28
C SER A 92 -7.37 -3.38 -25.39
N GLU A 93 -7.66 -4.15 -26.44
CA GLU A 93 -8.60 -3.74 -27.49
C GLU A 93 -10.05 -3.93 -27.06
N GLU A 94 -10.30 -4.95 -26.26
CA GLU A 94 -11.63 -5.30 -25.76
C GLU A 94 -12.04 -4.41 -24.57
N TYR A 95 -11.07 -4.17 -23.65
CA TYR A 95 -11.26 -3.35 -22.45
C TYR A 95 -10.26 -2.19 -22.44
N PRO A 96 -10.54 -1.07 -23.16
CA PRO A 96 -9.54 0.01 -23.36
C PRO A 96 -9.03 0.68 -22.09
N PHE A 97 -9.70 0.50 -20.97
CA PHE A 97 -9.23 0.97 -19.66
C PHE A 97 -8.11 0.10 -19.07
N MET A 98 -7.87 -1.11 -19.57
CA MET A 98 -6.82 -2.00 -19.08
C MET A 98 -5.50 -1.75 -19.79
N LEU A 99 -4.46 -1.43 -19.01
CA LEU A 99 -3.12 -1.09 -19.48
C LEU A 99 -2.08 -2.06 -18.94
N ALA A 100 -1.09 -2.44 -19.76
CA ALA A 100 0.02 -3.29 -19.32
C ALA A 100 1.37 -2.69 -19.68
N ASN A 101 2.24 -2.57 -18.66
CA ASN A 101 3.66 -2.24 -18.80
C ASN A 101 4.46 -3.47 -18.39
N LEU A 102 5.07 -4.16 -19.36
CA LEU A 102 5.70 -5.46 -19.15
C LEU A 102 7.21 -5.33 -18.91
N ASP A 103 7.72 -6.00 -17.88
CA ASP A 103 9.17 -6.11 -17.64
C ASP A 103 9.88 -6.91 -18.72
N GLY A 104 9.16 -7.85 -19.33
CA GLY A 104 9.67 -8.61 -20.44
C GLY A 104 8.68 -9.58 -21.06
N VAL A 105 9.08 -10.13 -22.19
CA VAL A 105 8.33 -11.20 -22.90
C VAL A 105 9.26 -12.34 -23.25
N ILE A 106 8.69 -13.54 -23.29
CA ILE A 106 9.35 -14.79 -23.59
C ILE A 106 8.61 -15.46 -24.75
N ARG A 107 9.35 -16.13 -25.61
CA ARG A 107 8.79 -17.06 -26.61
C ARG A 107 9.41 -18.42 -26.43
N ILE A 108 8.57 -19.42 -26.15
CA ILE A 108 8.97 -20.82 -25.96
C ILE A 108 8.07 -21.67 -26.85
N ASN A 109 8.64 -22.45 -27.73
CA ASN A 109 7.92 -23.34 -28.67
C ASN A 109 6.78 -22.64 -29.44
N GLY A 110 6.99 -21.37 -29.80
CA GLY A 110 5.98 -20.56 -30.47
C GLY A 110 5.00 -19.85 -29.56
N GLU A 111 4.88 -20.26 -28.31
CA GLU A 111 3.99 -19.64 -27.31
C GLU A 111 4.50 -18.27 -26.86
N PHE A 112 3.56 -17.35 -26.67
CA PHE A 112 3.81 -16.03 -26.11
C PHE A 112 3.56 -16.01 -24.61
N CYS A 113 4.61 -15.75 -23.82
CA CYS A 113 4.58 -15.72 -22.38
C CYS A 113 5.11 -14.39 -21.87
N LEU A 114 4.73 -14.00 -20.66
CA LEU A 114 5.20 -12.80 -19.99
C LEU A 114 6.36 -13.12 -19.04
N PHE A 115 7.10 -12.09 -18.72
CA PHE A 115 8.12 -12.11 -17.67
C PHE A 115 7.91 -10.93 -16.76
N GLU A 116 7.90 -11.20 -15.45
CA GLU A 116 7.79 -10.20 -14.39
C GLU A 116 8.98 -10.32 -13.44
N ALA A 117 9.63 -9.21 -13.13
CA ALA A 117 10.78 -9.12 -12.24
C ALA A 117 10.37 -8.49 -10.91
N LYS A 118 10.73 -9.11 -9.80
CA LYS A 118 10.48 -8.58 -8.45
C LYS A 118 11.75 -8.58 -7.61
N THR A 119 11.77 -7.68 -6.64
CA THR A 119 12.73 -7.68 -5.54
C THR A 119 11.98 -7.65 -4.23
N ALA A 120 12.47 -8.38 -3.24
CA ALA A 120 11.86 -8.44 -1.91
C ALA A 120 12.94 -8.33 -0.83
N SER A 121 12.62 -7.70 0.29
CA SER A 121 13.49 -7.72 1.46
C SER A 121 13.55 -9.13 2.08
N ALA A 122 14.61 -9.41 2.85
CA ALA A 122 14.74 -10.70 3.54
C ALA A 122 13.58 -10.97 4.51
N TYR A 123 12.99 -9.93 5.10
CA TYR A 123 11.83 -10.03 6.01
C TYR A 123 10.55 -10.52 5.32
N LYS A 124 10.47 -10.39 4.00
CA LYS A 124 9.33 -10.85 3.19
C LYS A 124 9.53 -12.24 2.58
N SER A 125 10.59 -12.96 2.98
CA SER A 125 10.88 -14.29 2.43
C SER A 125 9.72 -15.29 2.67
N ASP A 126 9.03 -15.19 3.80
CA ASP A 126 7.95 -16.10 4.14
C ASP A 126 6.72 -15.93 3.24
N GLU A 127 6.48 -14.73 2.72
CA GLU A 127 5.40 -14.47 1.74
C GLU A 127 5.64 -15.27 0.43
N TRP A 128 6.90 -15.51 0.07
CA TRP A 128 7.29 -16.24 -1.15
C TRP A 128 7.39 -17.76 -0.96
N LYS A 129 7.59 -18.24 0.27
CA LYS A 129 7.68 -19.69 0.56
C LYS A 129 6.41 -20.46 0.19
N ASN A 130 5.25 -19.88 0.49
CA ASN A 130 3.96 -20.51 0.35
C ASN A 130 3.24 -20.17 -0.97
N GLY A 131 3.90 -19.48 -1.88
CA GLY A 131 3.27 -19.06 -3.15
C GLY A 131 3.84 -17.76 -3.68
N ILE A 132 3.00 -17.01 -4.38
CA ILE A 132 3.27 -15.66 -4.84
C ILE A 132 2.35 -14.73 -4.04
N PRO A 133 2.83 -13.59 -3.53
CA PRO A 133 1.97 -12.59 -2.92
C PRO A 133 0.78 -12.23 -3.80
N GLN A 134 -0.40 -12.10 -3.19
CA GLN A 134 -1.66 -12.00 -3.93
C GLN A 134 -1.71 -10.75 -4.83
N GLU A 135 -1.09 -9.65 -4.41
CA GLU A 135 -0.99 -8.44 -5.20
C GLU A 135 -0.25 -8.65 -6.53
N TYR A 136 0.78 -9.49 -6.55
CA TYR A 136 1.51 -9.83 -7.77
C TYR A 136 0.76 -10.84 -8.64
N LEU A 137 0.00 -11.74 -8.01
CA LEU A 137 -0.85 -12.66 -8.76
C LEU A 137 -1.93 -11.90 -9.53
N LEU A 138 -2.61 -10.94 -8.90
CA LEU A 138 -3.58 -10.08 -9.57
C LEU A 138 -2.94 -9.28 -10.71
N GLN A 139 -1.78 -8.68 -10.48
CA GLN A 139 -1.03 -7.95 -11.52
C GLN A 139 -0.71 -8.81 -12.74
N ILE A 140 -0.26 -10.05 -12.50
CA ILE A 140 0.10 -11.01 -13.57
C ILE A 140 -1.13 -11.42 -14.37
N GLN A 141 -2.24 -11.75 -13.72
CA GLN A 141 -3.48 -12.14 -14.40
C GLN A 141 -4.07 -10.98 -15.21
N HIS A 142 -4.01 -9.74 -14.68
CA HIS A 142 -4.35 -8.54 -15.43
C HIS A 142 -3.50 -8.40 -16.71
N TYR A 143 -2.18 -8.58 -16.61
CA TYR A 143 -1.31 -8.51 -17.79
C TYR A 143 -1.62 -9.63 -18.80
N MET A 144 -1.96 -10.82 -18.35
CA MET A 144 -2.41 -11.91 -19.22
C MET A 144 -3.77 -11.59 -19.88
N ALA A 145 -4.68 -10.90 -19.16
CA ALA A 145 -5.92 -10.41 -19.75
C ALA A 145 -5.67 -9.41 -20.88
N VAL A 146 -4.81 -8.41 -20.68
CA VAL A 146 -4.48 -7.39 -21.67
C VAL A 146 -3.79 -7.98 -22.90
N THR A 147 -2.90 -8.95 -22.70
CA THR A 147 -1.98 -9.44 -23.74
C THR A 147 -2.43 -10.71 -24.46
N GLY A 148 -3.33 -11.47 -23.86
CA GLY A 148 -3.69 -12.81 -24.33
C GLY A 148 -2.61 -13.86 -24.06
N ALA A 149 -1.61 -13.57 -23.23
CA ALA A 149 -0.59 -14.54 -22.86
C ALA A 149 -1.20 -15.67 -22.03
N ILE A 150 -0.67 -16.90 -22.23
CA ILE A 150 -1.16 -18.11 -21.56
C ILE A 150 -0.45 -18.37 -20.23
N ARG A 151 0.74 -17.80 -20.03
CA ARG A 151 1.52 -17.93 -18.78
C ARG A 151 2.48 -16.76 -18.56
N THR A 152 2.86 -16.60 -17.31
CA THR A 152 3.87 -15.62 -16.88
C THR A 152 4.96 -16.32 -16.05
N TYR A 153 6.20 -15.98 -16.33
CA TYR A 153 7.36 -16.32 -15.51
C TYR A 153 7.63 -15.15 -14.57
N ILE A 154 7.35 -15.33 -13.27
CA ILE A 154 7.72 -14.34 -12.27
C ILE A 154 9.02 -14.76 -11.60
N ALA A 155 10.00 -13.84 -11.57
CA ALA A 155 11.28 -14.07 -10.92
C ALA A 155 11.53 -13.01 -9.86
N VAL A 156 12.09 -13.43 -8.71
CA VAL A 156 12.35 -12.56 -7.58
C VAL A 156 13.78 -12.72 -7.05
N ILE A 157 14.38 -11.61 -6.62
CA ILE A 157 15.57 -11.60 -5.77
C ILE A 157 15.17 -11.16 -4.38
N ILE A 158 15.32 -12.05 -3.39
CA ILE A 158 14.96 -11.84 -1.98
C ILE A 158 16.24 -11.55 -1.19
N GLY A 159 16.22 -10.49 -0.38
CA GLY A 159 17.36 -10.11 0.47
C GLY A 159 18.64 -9.78 -0.31
N GLY A 160 18.52 -9.52 -1.62
CA GLY A 160 19.65 -9.17 -2.51
C GLY A 160 20.48 -10.34 -3.02
N ASN A 161 20.32 -11.57 -2.52
CA ASN A 161 21.17 -12.71 -2.83
C ASN A 161 20.44 -14.04 -3.05
N HIS A 162 19.16 -14.16 -2.75
CA HIS A 162 18.39 -15.37 -2.97
C HIS A 162 17.47 -15.19 -4.18
N PHE A 163 17.62 -16.05 -5.19
CA PHE A 163 16.84 -15.99 -6.43
C PHE A 163 15.89 -17.17 -6.53
N GLU A 164 14.62 -16.86 -6.78
CA GLU A 164 13.58 -17.82 -7.10
C GLU A 164 12.83 -17.39 -8.37
N TYR A 165 12.15 -18.34 -9.03
CA TYR A 165 11.16 -18.05 -10.05
C TYR A 165 10.02 -19.05 -9.99
N ARG A 166 8.86 -18.64 -10.48
CA ARG A 166 7.66 -19.47 -10.59
C ARG A 166 6.99 -19.24 -11.94
N ILE A 167 6.20 -20.22 -12.34
CA ILE A 167 5.39 -20.18 -13.57
C ILE A 167 3.95 -20.07 -13.13
N ILE A 168 3.25 -19.07 -13.63
CA ILE A 168 1.84 -18.83 -13.36
C ILE A 168 1.08 -19.02 -14.67
N GLU A 169 0.16 -19.95 -14.66
CA GLU A 169 -0.76 -20.17 -15.77
C GLU A 169 -1.88 -19.14 -15.75
N ARG A 170 -2.44 -18.88 -16.91
CA ARG A 170 -3.61 -18.04 -17.08
C ARG A 170 -4.82 -18.65 -16.38
N ASP A 171 -5.51 -17.86 -15.56
CA ASP A 171 -6.76 -18.22 -14.89
C ASP A 171 -7.89 -17.33 -15.41
N ASP A 172 -8.68 -17.87 -16.35
CA ASP A 172 -9.76 -17.11 -16.99
C ASP A 172 -10.89 -16.76 -16.02
N LYS A 173 -11.08 -17.52 -14.94
CA LYS A 173 -12.05 -17.16 -13.90
C LYS A 173 -11.58 -15.95 -13.10
N MET A 174 -10.35 -15.98 -12.62
CA MET A 174 -9.75 -14.82 -11.91
C MET A 174 -9.71 -13.59 -12.83
N ILE A 175 -9.38 -13.77 -14.09
CA ILE A 175 -9.38 -12.68 -15.09
C ILE A 175 -10.77 -12.06 -15.24
N ALA A 176 -11.84 -12.88 -15.31
CA ALA A 176 -13.20 -12.37 -15.40
C ALA A 176 -13.58 -11.53 -14.16
N ASP A 177 -13.20 -11.99 -12.96
CA ASP A 177 -13.43 -11.27 -11.72
C ASP A 177 -12.65 -9.93 -11.68
N ILE A 178 -11.39 -9.93 -12.14
CA ILE A 178 -10.55 -8.72 -12.27
C ILE A 178 -11.20 -7.73 -13.23
N ILE A 179 -11.60 -8.17 -14.43
CA ILE A 179 -12.24 -7.32 -15.44
C ILE A 179 -13.53 -6.69 -14.89
N ALA A 180 -14.35 -7.46 -14.20
CA ALA A 180 -15.61 -6.97 -13.63
C ALA A 180 -15.35 -5.87 -12.58
N MET A 181 -14.40 -6.10 -11.67
CA MET A 181 -13.99 -5.15 -10.63
C MET A 181 -13.39 -3.87 -11.21
N GLU A 182 -12.47 -3.99 -12.16
CA GLU A 182 -11.84 -2.85 -12.83
C GLU A 182 -12.83 -2.05 -13.66
N LYS A 183 -13.74 -2.73 -14.36
CA LYS A 183 -14.82 -2.10 -15.15
C LYS A 183 -15.73 -1.27 -14.23
N GLN A 184 -16.14 -1.84 -13.10
CA GLN A 184 -16.95 -1.11 -12.12
C GLN A 184 -16.22 0.15 -11.62
N PHE A 185 -14.95 0.02 -11.22
CA PHE A 185 -14.16 1.16 -10.78
C PHE A 185 -14.01 2.22 -11.89
N TRP A 186 -13.69 1.79 -13.11
CA TRP A 186 -13.47 2.71 -14.22
C TRP A 186 -14.75 3.42 -14.66
N GLU A 187 -15.84 2.68 -14.90
CA GLU A 187 -17.08 3.25 -15.44
C GLU A 187 -17.85 4.04 -14.39
N VAL A 188 -17.93 3.54 -13.14
CA VAL A 188 -18.72 4.20 -12.09
C VAL A 188 -17.91 5.28 -11.39
N ASN A 189 -16.70 4.97 -10.93
CA ASN A 189 -15.94 5.92 -10.12
C ASN A 189 -15.19 6.93 -10.98
N VAL A 190 -14.45 6.49 -12.01
CA VAL A 190 -13.60 7.40 -12.80
C VAL A 190 -14.44 8.17 -13.83
N ILE A 191 -15.16 7.49 -14.69
CA ILE A 191 -15.95 8.14 -15.76
C ILE A 191 -17.24 8.76 -15.17
N GLY A 192 -17.95 8.02 -14.31
CA GLY A 192 -19.20 8.46 -13.70
C GLY A 192 -19.00 9.49 -12.59
N GLY A 193 -17.76 9.72 -12.14
CA GLY A 193 -17.43 10.72 -11.12
C GLY A 193 -17.95 10.38 -9.71
N VAL A 194 -18.33 9.11 -9.47
CA VAL A 194 -18.78 8.67 -8.15
C VAL A 194 -17.57 8.44 -7.27
N GLU A 195 -17.41 9.26 -6.24
CA GLU A 195 -16.31 9.17 -5.29
C GLU A 195 -16.36 7.83 -4.52
N PRO A 196 -15.26 7.02 -4.53
CA PRO A 196 -15.18 5.83 -3.70
C PRO A 196 -15.25 6.20 -2.22
N LEU A 197 -15.87 5.33 -1.40
CA LEU A 197 -15.84 5.53 0.04
C LEU A 197 -14.40 5.43 0.56
N PRO A 198 -13.98 6.36 1.45
CA PRO A 198 -12.69 6.27 2.12
C PRO A 198 -12.58 4.94 2.87
N ASP A 199 -11.43 4.29 2.74
CA ASP A 199 -11.09 3.06 3.45
C ASP A 199 -10.44 3.35 4.83
N GLY A 200 -10.08 2.29 5.56
CA GLY A 200 -9.44 2.40 6.87
C GLY A 200 -7.91 2.45 6.84
N LEU A 201 -7.29 2.68 5.67
CA LEU A 201 -5.85 2.73 5.55
C LEU A 201 -5.27 4.05 6.09
N SER A 202 -4.10 3.99 6.73
CA SER A 202 -3.41 5.19 7.23
C SER A 202 -3.16 6.23 6.14
N ILE A 203 -2.82 5.78 4.93
CA ILE A 203 -2.58 6.67 3.79
C ILE A 203 -3.82 7.48 3.39
N THR A 204 -5.03 6.92 3.53
CA THR A 204 -6.27 7.66 3.32
C THR A 204 -6.47 8.72 4.40
N SER A 205 -6.19 8.37 5.66
CA SER A 205 -6.24 9.33 6.77
C SER A 205 -5.24 10.48 6.58
N ASP A 206 -4.02 10.17 6.17
CA ASP A 206 -2.98 11.18 5.90
C ASP A 206 -3.39 12.10 4.76
N TYR A 207 -3.94 11.55 3.68
CA TYR A 207 -4.46 12.35 2.57
C TYR A 207 -5.60 13.28 3.00
N LEU A 208 -6.58 12.78 3.76
CA LEU A 208 -7.70 13.61 4.26
C LEU A 208 -7.19 14.72 5.19
N ASN A 209 -6.22 14.43 6.05
CA ASN A 209 -5.58 15.41 6.92
C ASN A 209 -4.83 16.49 6.12
N GLN A 210 -4.15 16.11 5.05
CA GLN A 210 -3.45 17.05 4.17
C GLN A 210 -4.44 17.90 3.35
N ARG A 211 -5.44 17.26 2.73
CA ARG A 211 -6.46 17.95 1.91
C ARG A 211 -7.26 18.96 2.72
N TYR A 212 -7.58 18.63 3.96
CA TYR A 212 -8.41 19.47 4.84
C TYR A 212 -7.62 20.02 6.02
N CYS A 213 -6.34 20.31 5.84
CA CYS A 213 -5.46 20.81 6.92
C CYS A 213 -5.94 22.16 7.51
N MET A 214 -6.57 23.00 6.69
CA MET A 214 -7.07 24.32 7.12
C MET A 214 -8.54 24.21 7.55
N SER A 215 -8.87 24.81 8.73
CA SER A 215 -10.23 24.93 9.21
C SER A 215 -10.82 26.29 8.84
N ASN A 216 -12.10 26.32 8.46
CA ASN A 216 -12.83 27.56 8.20
C ASN A 216 -13.64 28.03 9.42
N GLY A 217 -13.57 27.33 10.57
CA GLY A 217 -14.29 27.65 11.81
C GLY A 217 -15.82 27.51 11.75
N LYS A 218 -16.37 27.00 10.65
CA LYS A 218 -17.82 26.88 10.47
C LYS A 218 -18.34 25.52 10.94
N THR A 219 -19.60 25.50 11.40
CA THR A 219 -20.36 24.28 11.68
C THR A 219 -21.19 23.90 10.47
N VAL A 220 -21.24 22.61 10.15
CA VAL A 220 -22.06 22.03 9.09
C VAL A 220 -22.96 20.96 9.67
N ILE A 221 -24.20 20.88 9.18
CA ILE A 221 -25.10 19.77 9.48
C ILE A 221 -24.75 18.63 8.53
N LEU A 222 -24.37 17.49 9.09
CA LEU A 222 -24.03 16.29 8.33
C LEU A 222 -25.29 15.49 8.00
N PRO A 223 -25.28 14.69 6.91
CA PRO A 223 -26.36 13.77 6.58
C PRO A 223 -26.64 12.77 7.70
N SER A 224 -27.90 12.29 7.77
CA SER A 224 -28.37 11.40 8.85
C SER A 224 -27.61 10.05 8.88
N GLU A 225 -27.09 9.59 7.75
CA GLU A 225 -26.29 8.36 7.70
C GLU A 225 -25.03 8.44 8.59
N ILE A 226 -24.52 9.65 8.85
CA ILE A 226 -23.35 9.85 9.73
C ILE A 226 -23.69 9.51 11.19
N ILE A 227 -24.95 9.59 11.60
CA ILE A 227 -25.39 9.18 12.96
C ILE A 227 -25.04 7.71 13.19
N LEU A 228 -25.39 6.82 12.25
CA LEU A 228 -25.08 5.39 12.33
C LEU A 228 -23.56 5.13 12.36
N MET A 229 -22.78 5.94 11.66
CA MET A 229 -21.31 5.85 11.69
C MET A 229 -20.76 6.27 13.05
N CYS A 230 -21.31 7.31 13.69
CA CYS A 230 -20.93 7.73 15.04
C CYS A 230 -21.26 6.66 16.09
N GLU A 231 -22.43 6.05 16.00
CA GLU A 231 -22.85 4.95 16.88
C GLU A 231 -21.91 3.73 16.72
N LYS A 232 -21.63 3.35 15.47
CA LYS A 232 -20.69 2.26 15.17
C LYS A 232 -19.28 2.57 15.69
N TYR A 233 -18.80 3.80 15.53
CA TYR A 233 -17.52 4.25 16.07
C TYR A 233 -17.46 4.09 17.58
N SER A 234 -18.51 4.51 18.32
CA SER A 234 -18.58 4.36 19.78
C SER A 234 -18.51 2.89 20.19
N LEU A 235 -19.31 2.02 19.56
CA LEU A 235 -19.29 0.58 19.85
C LEU A 235 -17.91 -0.06 19.60
N ILE A 236 -17.22 0.33 18.53
CA ILE A 236 -15.88 -0.13 18.24
C ILE A 236 -14.89 0.39 19.30
N SER A 237 -14.97 1.67 19.67
CA SER A 237 -14.12 2.27 20.69
C SER A 237 -14.27 1.57 22.05
N ASP A 238 -15.51 1.33 22.49
CA ASP A 238 -15.80 0.59 23.72
C ASP A 238 -15.23 -0.84 23.68
N SER A 239 -15.28 -1.47 22.51
CA SER A 239 -14.73 -2.81 22.32
C SER A 239 -13.20 -2.82 22.40
N ILE A 240 -12.55 -1.82 21.82
CA ILE A 240 -11.08 -1.63 21.89
C ILE A 240 -10.66 -1.39 23.33
N ASP A 241 -11.38 -0.57 24.09
CA ASP A 241 -11.06 -0.28 25.50
C ASP A 241 -11.20 -1.52 26.39
N LYS A 242 -12.26 -2.33 26.18
CA LYS A 242 -12.42 -3.61 26.88
C LYS A 242 -11.28 -4.58 26.57
N LEU A 243 -10.96 -4.78 25.28
CA LEU A 243 -9.86 -5.67 24.87
C LEU A 243 -8.50 -5.16 25.36
N SER A 244 -8.29 -3.84 25.38
CA SER A 244 -7.08 -3.22 25.92
C SER A 244 -6.93 -3.49 27.42
N THR A 245 -8.02 -3.40 28.18
CA THR A 245 -8.06 -3.72 29.61
C THR A 245 -7.77 -5.20 29.87
N GLU A 246 -8.37 -6.10 29.07
CA GLU A 246 -8.10 -7.54 29.17
C GLU A 246 -6.64 -7.86 28.86
N LYS A 247 -6.10 -7.27 27.79
CA LYS A 247 -4.68 -7.41 27.42
C LYS A 247 -3.76 -6.94 28.54
N GLU A 248 -4.02 -5.79 29.15
CA GLU A 248 -3.20 -5.28 30.27
C GLU A 248 -3.31 -6.18 31.49
N MET A 249 -4.48 -6.73 31.80
CA MET A 249 -4.64 -7.72 32.84
C MET A 249 -3.76 -8.95 32.63
N VAL A 250 -3.73 -9.49 31.41
CA VAL A 250 -2.87 -10.62 31.04
C VAL A 250 -1.39 -10.23 31.17
N CYS A 251 -1.00 -9.05 30.65
CA CYS A 251 0.36 -8.53 30.77
C CYS A 251 0.80 -8.42 32.24
N ASN A 252 -0.05 -7.89 33.13
CA ASN A 252 0.24 -7.73 34.53
C ASN A 252 0.41 -9.07 35.27
N ARG A 253 -0.38 -10.08 34.93
CA ARG A 253 -0.21 -11.47 35.46
C ARG A 253 1.13 -12.06 35.03
N ILE A 254 1.53 -11.88 33.78
CA ILE A 254 2.81 -12.36 33.25
C ILE A 254 3.97 -11.62 33.93
N LYS A 255 3.91 -10.28 34.03
CA LYS A 255 4.92 -9.47 34.76
C LYS A 255 5.08 -9.91 36.20
N ASN A 256 3.95 -10.15 36.90
CA ASN A 256 3.96 -10.64 38.26
C ASN A 256 4.61 -12.03 38.40
N SER A 257 4.51 -12.89 37.39
CA SER A 257 5.20 -14.19 37.37
C SER A 257 6.70 -14.06 37.06
N LEU A 258 7.12 -13.04 36.31
CA LEU A 258 8.54 -12.75 36.05
C LEU A 258 9.25 -12.19 37.29
N LYS A 259 8.56 -11.46 38.15
CA LYS A 259 9.13 -10.72 39.30
C LYS A 259 10.31 -9.85 38.86
N GLU A 260 11.49 -10.05 39.45
CA GLU A 260 12.71 -9.30 39.14
C GLU A 260 13.47 -9.85 37.90
N ASN A 261 12.98 -10.94 37.30
CA ASN A 261 13.69 -11.56 36.19
C ASN A 261 13.40 -10.84 34.86
N GLU A 262 14.43 -10.62 34.09
CA GLU A 262 14.31 -9.97 32.76
C GLU A 262 13.77 -10.90 31.68
N ILE A 263 13.95 -12.20 31.84
CA ILE A 263 13.56 -13.21 30.84
C ILE A 263 12.85 -14.36 31.50
N GLY A 264 11.72 -14.77 30.93
CA GLY A 264 10.98 -15.99 31.27
C GLY A 264 10.75 -16.85 30.03
N VAL A 265 10.59 -18.16 30.26
CA VAL A 265 10.24 -19.13 29.22
C VAL A 265 9.01 -19.90 29.69
N ALA A 266 8.02 -20.02 28.78
CA ALA A 266 6.79 -20.78 29.01
C ALA A 266 6.39 -21.51 27.73
N GLY A 267 6.68 -22.82 27.67
CA GLY A 267 6.56 -23.58 26.44
C GLY A 267 7.44 -22.99 25.34
N ASP A 268 6.86 -22.69 24.19
CA ASP A 268 7.56 -22.08 23.05
C ASP A 268 7.68 -20.55 23.14
N TYR A 269 7.14 -19.93 24.20
CA TYR A 269 7.17 -18.47 24.37
C TYR A 269 8.38 -18.03 25.17
N LYS A 270 9.13 -17.06 24.60
CA LYS A 270 10.17 -16.32 25.33
C LYS A 270 9.64 -14.93 25.67
N ILE A 271 9.55 -14.65 26.95
CA ILE A 271 9.01 -13.40 27.52
C ILE A 271 10.20 -12.55 27.98
N SER A 272 10.19 -11.27 27.63
CA SER A 272 11.26 -10.34 28.02
C SER A 272 10.66 -9.08 28.64
N TRP A 273 11.12 -8.75 29.86
CA TRP A 273 10.76 -7.54 30.57
C TRP A 273 12.01 -6.92 31.18
N LYS A 274 12.78 -6.22 30.35
CA LYS A 274 14.10 -5.70 30.67
C LYS A 274 14.05 -4.27 31.20
N GLN A 275 14.94 -3.93 32.07
CA GLN A 275 15.21 -2.55 32.48
C GLN A 275 15.87 -1.81 31.30
N ILE A 276 15.29 -0.69 30.88
CA ILE A 276 15.84 0.18 29.83
C ILE A 276 16.16 1.53 30.46
N ASN A 277 17.42 1.93 30.42
CA ASN A 277 17.85 3.26 30.82
C ASN A 277 17.77 4.19 29.60
N SER A 278 16.94 5.23 29.67
CA SER A 278 16.80 6.22 28.60
C SER A 278 17.09 7.62 29.13
N THR A 279 17.80 8.41 28.36
CA THR A 279 18.00 9.83 28.62
C THR A 279 16.99 10.62 27.78
N ARG A 280 16.23 11.49 28.43
CA ARG A 280 15.26 12.35 27.76
C ARG A 280 15.64 13.82 27.97
N PHE A 281 15.49 14.61 26.90
CA PHE A 281 15.64 16.05 27.00
C PHE A 281 14.49 16.65 27.82
N ASN A 282 14.82 17.38 28.90
CA ASN A 282 13.82 18.04 29.72
C ASN A 282 13.45 19.37 29.08
N GLN A 283 12.49 19.35 28.16
CA GLN A 283 12.04 20.52 27.42
C GLN A 283 11.48 21.61 28.33
N THR A 284 10.74 21.25 29.37
CA THR A 284 10.16 22.22 30.30
C THR A 284 11.25 22.99 31.06
N LYS A 285 12.25 22.28 31.59
CA LYS A 285 13.39 22.91 32.26
C LYS A 285 14.22 23.75 31.30
N PHE A 286 14.51 23.21 30.11
CA PHE A 286 15.27 23.93 29.10
C PHE A 286 14.58 25.23 28.65
N LYS A 287 13.26 25.20 28.45
CA LYS A 287 12.46 26.38 28.10
C LYS A 287 12.49 27.46 29.21
N ALA A 288 12.47 27.03 30.47
CA ALA A 288 12.52 27.95 31.60
C ALA A 288 13.90 28.59 31.76
N GLU A 289 14.97 27.83 31.55
CA GLU A 289 16.36 28.30 31.74
C GLU A 289 16.90 29.01 30.49
N ASN A 290 16.42 28.67 29.28
CA ASN A 290 16.93 29.19 28.00
C ASN A 290 15.81 29.62 27.04
N PRO A 291 14.94 30.59 27.40
CA PRO A 291 13.74 30.94 26.61
C PRO A 291 14.07 31.45 25.19
N GLU A 292 15.12 32.25 25.06
CA GLU A 292 15.52 32.79 23.75
C GLU A 292 16.05 31.68 22.80
N LEU A 293 16.83 30.72 23.36
CA LEU A 293 17.35 29.62 22.59
C LEU A 293 16.22 28.68 22.21
N TYR A 294 15.31 28.38 23.13
CA TYR A 294 14.13 27.57 22.87
C TYR A 294 13.29 28.13 21.71
N SER A 295 13.03 29.47 21.73
CA SER A 295 12.19 30.09 20.69
C SER A 295 12.78 29.98 19.28
N LYS A 296 14.11 29.92 19.14
CA LYS A 296 14.79 29.74 17.82
C LYS A 296 14.59 28.35 17.21
N TYR A 297 14.32 27.34 18.02
CA TYR A 297 14.21 25.94 17.58
C TYR A 297 12.80 25.38 17.69
N VAL A 298 11.81 26.18 18.11
CA VAL A 298 10.40 25.78 18.10
C VAL A 298 9.84 25.93 16.70
N MET A 299 9.27 24.86 16.18
CA MET A 299 8.47 24.87 14.97
C MET A 299 6.99 24.78 15.33
N GLN A 300 6.18 25.62 14.70
CA GLN A 300 4.73 25.51 14.81
C GLN A 300 4.25 24.46 13.84
N SER A 301 3.50 23.47 14.33
CA SER A 301 2.80 22.51 13.51
C SER A 301 1.29 22.75 13.62
N CYS A 302 0.59 22.66 12.51
CA CYS A 302 -0.86 22.75 12.47
C CYS A 302 -1.43 21.40 12.06
N TYR A 303 -2.37 20.89 12.84
CA TYR A 303 -3.10 19.67 12.53
C TYR A 303 -4.55 19.78 13.02
N ARG A 304 -5.46 19.01 12.41
CA ARG A 304 -6.85 18.92 12.86
C ARG A 304 -7.02 17.71 13.75
N ARG A 305 -7.55 17.91 14.96
CA ARG A 305 -7.87 16.81 15.87
C ARG A 305 -9.30 16.33 15.59
N PHE A 306 -9.42 15.05 15.19
CA PHE A 306 -10.73 14.41 15.05
C PHE A 306 -11.23 13.93 16.40
N ASN A 307 -12.51 14.20 16.71
CA ASN A 307 -13.16 13.75 17.92
C ASN A 307 -14.67 13.58 17.68
N ILE A 308 -15.28 12.56 18.29
CA ILE A 308 -16.73 12.36 18.32
C ILE A 308 -17.19 12.46 19.74
N SER A 309 -18.22 13.28 19.99
CA SER A 309 -18.88 13.42 21.28
C SER A 309 -20.38 13.46 21.12
N GLN A 310 -21.11 12.89 22.05
CA GLN A 310 -22.53 13.02 22.11
C GLN A 310 -22.91 14.29 22.92
N GLU A 311 -23.80 15.14 22.42
CA GLU A 311 -24.27 16.30 23.17
C GLU A 311 -24.89 15.84 24.50
N GLY A 312 -24.41 16.38 25.61
CA GLY A 312 -24.81 16.00 26.99
C GLY A 312 -23.70 15.37 27.84
N THR A 313 -22.61 14.94 27.26
CA THR A 313 -21.43 14.46 28.00
C THR A 313 -20.50 15.62 28.36
N LYS A 314 -20.44 16.01 29.66
CA LYS A 314 -19.49 17.03 30.10
C LYS A 314 -18.04 16.54 29.89
N TRP A 315 -17.30 17.24 29.05
CA TRP A 315 -15.84 17.04 28.92
C TRP A 315 -15.13 17.51 30.17
N GLY A 316 -14.40 16.62 30.78
CA GLY A 316 -13.39 17.03 31.75
C GLY A 316 -12.28 17.78 31.01
N VAL A 317 -12.18 19.07 31.22
CA VAL A 317 -11.03 19.88 30.79
C VAL A 317 -9.88 19.46 31.70
N SER A 318 -8.97 18.63 31.21
CA SER A 318 -7.64 18.46 31.83
C SER A 318 -6.83 19.70 31.48
N THR A 319 -6.66 20.56 32.49
CA THR A 319 -5.76 21.72 32.53
C THR A 319 -4.29 21.30 32.33
#